data_11d19aaefac5cf87f85d6e345c4865ea
#
_entry.id   11d19aaefac5cf87f85d6e345c4865ea
#
_cell.length_a   1.000
_cell.length_b   1.000
_cell.length_c   1.000
_cell.angle_alpha   90.00
_cell.angle_beta   90.00
_cell.angle_gamma   90.00
#
_symmetry.space_group_name_H-M   'P 1'
#
loop_
_entity.id
_entity.type
_entity.pdbx_description
1 polymer ?
#
loop_
_entity_poly.entity_id
_entity_poly.type
_entity_poly.pdbx_seq_one_letter_code
_entity_poly.pdbx_strand_id
1 'polypeptide(L)'
;MYLIIKNGKIFSNGKEVGNIIHKGRLPNFTISGIVNVEIKKNFQKVRILENNLQVGNLKRMRINYMGRPYELEKGGFSKMMSMRNNSVNIISLGTPVGKIGWENGSIFVDSEGEDLTVSLIYASIFSFYAKANIRNLPNPYRKIYFSLSISLYIYIIIIQIIILMGYFPINIDLIIVVIVVAIAIMLSEIVIMYLGRRKKEKYK
;
A
#
# COMPACT_ATOMS: atom_id res chain seq x y z
N MET A 1 1.92 19.57 14.60
CA MET A 1 2.62 19.97 13.35
C MET A 1 1.91 19.37 12.16
N TYR A 2 1.52 20.21 11.20
CA TYR A 2 0.79 19.78 10.00
C TYR A 2 1.74 19.60 8.81
N LEU A 3 1.75 18.41 8.22
CA LEU A 3 2.59 18.04 7.09
C LEU A 3 1.74 17.45 5.96
N ILE A 4 2.19 17.66 4.72
CA ILE A 4 1.58 17.06 3.53
C ILE A 4 2.61 16.20 2.82
N ILE A 5 2.22 14.95 2.52
CA ILE A 5 3.05 14.02 1.75
C ILE A 5 2.48 13.92 0.35
N LYS A 6 3.27 14.33 -0.64
CA LYS A 6 2.93 14.29 -2.06
C LYS A 6 4.12 13.77 -2.86
N ASN A 7 3.91 12.73 -3.67
CA ASN A 7 4.94 12.15 -4.55
C ASN A 7 6.23 11.72 -3.83
N GLY A 8 6.14 11.33 -2.55
CA GLY A 8 7.30 10.94 -1.75
C GLY A 8 8.08 12.11 -1.14
N LYS A 9 7.60 13.35 -1.29
CA LYS A 9 8.13 14.53 -0.65
C LYS A 9 7.24 14.93 0.51
N ILE A 10 7.85 15.48 1.57
CA ILE A 10 7.18 15.96 2.78
C ILE A 10 7.24 17.49 2.76
N PHE A 11 6.09 18.12 2.92
CA PHE A 11 5.94 19.57 2.92
C PHE A 11 5.39 20.05 4.26
N SER A 12 5.91 21.18 4.74
CA SER A 12 5.37 21.98 5.85
C SER A 12 5.19 23.41 5.37
N ASN A 13 3.98 23.94 5.50
CA ASN A 13 3.67 25.31 5.04
C ASN A 13 4.14 25.58 3.59
N GLY A 14 3.97 24.61 2.70
CA GLY A 14 4.36 24.70 1.29
C GLY A 14 5.86 24.53 1.00
N LYS A 15 6.71 24.43 2.01
CA LYS A 15 8.16 24.18 1.85
C LYS A 15 8.47 22.70 1.98
N GLU A 16 9.35 22.17 1.13
CA GLU A 16 9.86 20.80 1.25
C GLU A 16 10.77 20.70 2.48
N VAL A 17 10.42 19.79 3.40
CA VAL A 17 11.13 19.58 4.67
C VAL A 17 11.69 18.16 4.81
N GLY A 18 11.42 17.31 3.83
CA GLY A 18 11.93 15.94 3.82
C GLY A 18 11.41 15.12 2.65
N ASN A 19 11.86 13.87 2.59
CA ASN A 19 11.46 12.95 1.55
C ASN A 19 11.28 11.51 2.09
N ILE A 20 10.56 10.69 1.31
CA ILE A 20 10.33 9.28 1.56
C ILE A 20 10.82 8.51 0.34
N ILE A 21 11.83 7.67 0.53
CA ILE A 21 12.43 6.85 -0.51
C ILE A 21 12.06 5.38 -0.25
N HIS A 22 11.23 4.80 -1.12
CA HIS A 22 10.91 3.38 -1.06
C HIS A 22 12.00 2.54 -1.74
N LYS A 23 12.52 1.54 -1.00
CA LYS A 23 13.57 0.63 -1.46
C LYS A 23 12.97 -0.75 -1.72
N GLY A 24 12.59 -1.03 -2.97
CA GLY A 24 12.04 -2.33 -3.34
C GLY A 24 10.61 -2.58 -2.84
N ARG A 25 10.38 -3.76 -2.26
CA ARG A 25 9.04 -4.17 -1.76
C ARG A 25 8.80 -3.66 -0.36
N LEU A 26 7.54 -3.30 -0.04
CA LEU A 26 7.14 -2.96 1.32
C LEU A 26 7.54 -4.05 2.33
N PRO A 27 7.92 -3.62 3.52
CA PRO A 27 7.90 -2.26 4.05
C PRO A 27 9.28 -1.58 4.08
N ASN A 28 10.12 -1.76 3.07
CA ASN A 28 11.44 -1.15 3.06
C ASN A 28 11.39 0.29 2.52
N PHE A 29 11.65 1.27 3.37
CA PHE A 29 11.73 2.68 2.99
C PHE A 29 12.56 3.50 3.98
N THR A 30 13.00 4.66 3.54
CA THR A 30 13.72 5.64 4.36
C THR A 30 12.94 6.94 4.35
N ILE A 31 12.77 7.56 5.51
CA ILE A 31 12.28 8.93 5.69
C ILE A 31 13.49 9.77 6.07
N SER A 32 13.71 10.88 5.40
CA SER A 32 14.81 11.80 5.68
C SER A 32 14.35 13.25 5.65
N GLY A 33 15.02 14.11 6.38
CA GLY A 33 14.72 15.52 6.57
C GLY A 33 14.25 15.80 7.98
N ILE A 34 12.96 16.07 8.18
CA ILE A 34 12.39 16.40 9.50
C ILE A 34 12.57 15.28 10.53
N VAL A 35 12.58 14.02 10.07
CA VAL A 35 12.99 12.84 10.84
C VAL A 35 13.89 11.98 9.97
N ASN A 36 14.77 11.19 10.59
CA ASN A 36 15.68 10.31 9.87
C ASN A 36 15.49 8.87 10.35
N VAL A 37 14.63 8.15 9.64
CA VAL A 37 14.21 6.79 10.00
C VAL A 37 14.30 5.86 8.81
N GLU A 38 14.85 4.67 9.02
CA GLU A 38 14.86 3.61 8.02
C GLU A 38 14.02 2.43 8.51
N ILE A 39 13.12 1.95 7.66
CA ILE A 39 12.32 0.77 7.88
C ILE A 39 12.86 -0.36 7.02
N LYS A 40 13.27 -1.44 7.67
CA LYS A 40 13.82 -2.65 7.01
C LYS A 40 13.04 -3.89 7.39
N LYS A 41 12.66 -4.66 6.39
CA LYS A 41 12.12 -6.01 6.58
C LYS A 41 13.26 -7.03 6.51
N ASN A 42 13.38 -7.82 7.58
CA ASN A 42 14.25 -8.97 7.61
C ASN A 42 13.43 -10.21 7.96
N PHE A 43 13.24 -11.12 6.99
CA PHE A 43 12.37 -12.29 7.09
C PHE A 43 10.94 -11.91 7.54
N GLN A 44 10.57 -12.28 8.77
CA GLN A 44 9.24 -12.02 9.35
C GLN A 44 9.17 -10.74 10.20
N LYS A 45 10.31 -10.11 10.47
CA LYS A 45 10.39 -8.93 11.36
C LYS A 45 10.63 -7.67 10.54
N VAL A 46 9.88 -6.63 10.85
CA VAL A 46 10.09 -5.28 10.33
C VAL A 46 10.68 -4.43 11.44
N ARG A 47 11.87 -3.91 11.22
CA ARG A 47 12.61 -3.10 12.16
C ARG A 47 12.53 -1.64 11.79
N ILE A 48 12.47 -0.78 12.80
CA ILE A 48 12.57 0.67 12.68
C ILE A 48 13.95 1.05 13.21
N LEU A 49 14.73 1.71 12.39
CA LEU A 49 16.11 2.08 12.68
C LEU A 49 16.25 3.60 12.63
N GLU A 50 16.92 4.16 13.64
CA GLU A 50 17.42 5.53 13.65
C GLU A 50 18.92 5.48 13.86
N ASN A 51 19.68 6.17 13.01
CA ASN A 51 21.16 6.14 13.06
C ASN A 51 21.73 4.71 13.13
N ASN A 52 21.13 3.78 12.37
CA ASN A 52 21.44 2.34 12.37
C ASN A 52 21.14 1.59 13.70
N LEU A 53 20.60 2.24 14.71
CA LEU A 53 20.16 1.62 15.95
C LEU A 53 18.68 1.20 15.84
N GLN A 54 18.33 0.01 16.32
CA GLN A 54 16.95 -0.43 16.33
C GLN A 54 16.19 0.25 17.46
N VAL A 55 15.27 1.15 17.11
CA VAL A 55 14.39 1.90 18.03
C VAL A 55 12.97 1.36 18.09
N GLY A 56 12.62 0.44 17.18
CA GLY A 56 11.27 -0.10 17.18
C GLY A 56 11.05 -1.25 16.20
N ASN A 57 9.79 -1.67 16.10
CA ASN A 57 9.34 -2.69 15.17
C ASN A 57 7.91 -2.43 14.69
N LEU A 58 7.56 -3.04 13.55
CA LEU A 58 6.22 -3.03 12.99
C LEU A 58 5.73 -4.46 12.83
N LYS A 59 4.55 -4.79 13.38
CA LYS A 59 3.89 -6.07 13.24
C LYS A 59 2.38 -5.89 13.05
N ARG A 60 1.82 -6.40 11.95
CA ARG A 60 0.36 -6.33 11.65
C ARG A 60 -0.22 -4.91 11.81
N MET A 61 0.46 -3.90 11.28
CA MET A 61 0.07 -2.48 11.40
C MET A 61 0.09 -1.90 12.82
N ARG A 62 0.67 -2.60 13.80
CA ARG A 62 1.03 -2.05 15.10
C ARG A 62 2.49 -1.70 15.11
N ILE A 63 2.81 -0.50 15.53
CA ILE A 63 4.17 0.01 15.67
C ILE A 63 4.51 0.01 17.16
N ASN A 64 5.65 -0.58 17.50
CA ASN A 64 6.29 -0.30 18.79
C ASN A 64 7.50 0.57 18.49
N TYR A 65 7.54 1.77 19.04
CA TYR A 65 8.57 2.75 18.82
C TYR A 65 9.01 3.32 20.17
N MET A 66 10.30 3.24 20.47
CA MET A 66 10.89 3.63 21.77
C MET A 66 10.15 3.05 22.97
N GLY A 67 9.75 1.77 22.89
CA GLY A 67 9.02 1.07 23.94
C GLY A 67 7.52 1.37 24.03
N ARG A 68 6.98 2.37 23.30
CA ARG A 68 5.56 2.72 23.28
C ARG A 68 4.82 2.01 22.14
N PRO A 69 3.66 1.40 22.40
CA PRO A 69 2.82 0.80 21.36
C PRO A 69 1.95 1.87 20.68
N TYR A 70 1.83 1.75 19.37
CA TYR A 70 0.98 2.60 18.53
C TYR A 70 0.14 1.75 17.60
N GLU A 71 -1.11 2.14 17.42
CA GLU A 71 -2.02 1.51 16.48
C GLU A 71 -2.95 2.54 15.84
N LEU A 72 -3.56 2.16 14.72
CA LEU A 72 -4.61 2.98 14.12
C LEU A 72 -5.92 2.74 14.87
N GLU A 73 -6.78 3.75 14.94
CA GLU A 73 -8.14 3.59 15.45
C GLU A 73 -8.88 2.44 14.75
N LYS A 74 -9.90 1.89 15.38
CA LYS A 74 -10.69 0.77 14.86
C LYS A 74 -11.21 1.09 13.44
N GLY A 75 -10.90 0.21 12.48
CA GLY A 75 -11.26 0.41 11.07
C GLY A 75 -10.36 1.41 10.32
N GLY A 76 -9.37 2.02 10.98
CA GLY A 76 -8.51 3.05 10.40
C GLY A 76 -7.73 2.57 9.17
N PHE A 77 -7.26 1.32 9.18
CA PHE A 77 -6.60 0.75 7.99
C PHE A 77 -7.53 0.76 6.77
N SER A 78 -8.76 0.30 6.91
CA SER A 78 -9.74 0.28 5.81
C SER A 78 -10.10 1.70 5.34
N LYS A 79 -10.28 2.64 6.26
CA LYS A 79 -10.53 4.05 5.93
C LYS A 79 -9.39 4.63 5.10
N MET A 80 -8.13 4.43 5.50
CA MET A 80 -6.96 4.90 4.76
C MET A 80 -6.81 4.23 3.39
N MET A 81 -7.13 2.93 3.28
CA MET A 81 -7.09 2.21 2.01
C MET A 81 -8.17 2.66 1.02
N SER A 82 -9.26 3.27 1.48
CA SER A 82 -10.31 3.81 0.60
C SER A 82 -9.85 5.03 -0.21
N MET A 83 -8.76 5.69 0.21
CA MET A 83 -8.20 6.91 -0.40
C MET A 83 -9.22 8.04 -0.62
N ARG A 84 -10.25 8.07 0.18
CA ARG A 84 -11.22 9.18 0.23
C ARG A 84 -10.68 10.28 1.16
N ASN A 85 -11.28 11.45 1.12
CA ASN A 85 -10.98 12.53 2.06
C ASN A 85 -11.42 12.14 3.48
N ASN A 86 -10.68 11.22 4.08
CA ASN A 86 -10.90 10.65 5.40
C ASN A 86 -9.68 10.87 6.26
N SER A 87 -9.89 10.92 7.55
CA SER A 87 -8.80 10.92 8.52
C SER A 87 -8.96 9.78 9.54
N VAL A 88 -7.84 9.41 10.14
CA VAL A 88 -7.71 8.31 11.08
C VAL A 88 -6.78 8.75 12.20
N ASN A 89 -7.19 8.48 13.44
CA ASN A 89 -6.36 8.76 14.60
C ASN A 89 -5.32 7.64 14.79
N ILE A 90 -4.14 8.04 15.22
CA ILE A 90 -3.11 7.15 15.74
C ILE A 90 -3.26 7.14 17.25
N ILE A 91 -3.38 5.95 17.81
CA ILE A 91 -3.65 5.73 19.23
C ILE A 91 -2.37 5.18 19.88
N SER A 92 -1.98 5.75 21.01
CA SER A 92 -0.95 5.19 21.89
C SER A 92 -1.49 5.10 23.31
N LEU A 93 -1.43 3.91 23.93
CA LEU A 93 -1.95 3.67 25.28
C LEU A 93 -3.40 4.13 25.47
N GLY A 94 -4.25 3.97 24.45
CA GLY A 94 -5.66 4.37 24.47
C GLY A 94 -5.93 5.86 24.17
N THR A 95 -4.89 6.68 24.01
CA THR A 95 -5.02 8.12 23.75
C THR A 95 -4.68 8.46 22.31
N PRO A 96 -5.45 9.31 21.62
CA PRO A 96 -5.06 9.83 20.30
C PRO A 96 -3.82 10.72 20.42
N VAL A 97 -2.77 10.40 19.64
CA VAL A 97 -1.47 11.11 19.68
C VAL A 97 -1.10 11.73 18.34
N GLY A 98 -1.87 11.42 17.32
CA GLY A 98 -1.67 11.97 15.99
C GLY A 98 -2.82 11.60 15.06
N LYS A 99 -2.87 12.26 13.92
CA LYS A 99 -3.89 12.08 12.89
C LYS A 99 -3.26 12.02 11.52
N ILE A 100 -3.68 11.07 10.72
CA ILE A 100 -3.29 10.97 9.30
C ILE A 100 -4.54 10.89 8.45
N GLY A 101 -4.46 11.32 7.21
CA GLY A 101 -5.61 11.24 6.32
C GLY A 101 -5.29 11.60 4.88
N TRP A 102 -6.33 11.55 4.05
CA TRP A 102 -6.28 11.93 2.66
C TRP A 102 -6.93 13.28 2.45
N GLU A 103 -6.23 14.17 1.76
CA GLU A 103 -6.73 15.45 1.34
C GLU A 103 -6.22 15.75 -0.08
N ASN A 104 -7.14 15.99 -1.02
CA ASN A 104 -6.84 16.32 -2.42
C ASN A 104 -5.82 15.40 -3.09
N GLY A 105 -5.89 14.08 -2.80
CA GLY A 105 -4.99 13.06 -3.36
C GLY A 105 -3.59 13.03 -2.73
N SER A 106 -3.37 13.80 -1.68
CA SER A 106 -2.16 13.80 -0.85
C SER A 106 -2.47 13.22 0.53
N ILE A 107 -1.45 12.77 1.24
CA ILE A 107 -1.62 12.35 2.64
C ILE A 107 -1.21 13.52 3.52
N PHE A 108 -2.06 13.89 4.46
CA PHE A 108 -1.69 14.79 5.53
C PHE A 108 -1.33 14.02 6.80
N VAL A 109 -0.48 14.62 7.60
CA VAL A 109 -0.05 14.18 8.93
C VAL A 109 -0.19 15.36 9.87
N ASP A 110 -0.91 15.16 10.97
CA ASP A 110 -1.01 16.12 12.06
C ASP A 110 -0.59 15.44 13.36
N SER A 111 0.60 15.75 13.84
CA SER A 111 1.21 15.13 15.01
C SER A 111 2.40 15.95 15.50
N GLU A 112 2.86 15.70 16.73
CA GLU A 112 3.96 16.45 17.34
C GLU A 112 4.98 15.54 18.02
N GLY A 113 6.17 16.06 18.26
CA GLY A 113 7.23 15.37 19.00
C GLY A 113 7.61 14.02 18.42
N GLU A 114 7.80 13.03 19.28
CA GLU A 114 8.15 11.65 18.91
C GLU A 114 7.04 10.94 18.13
N ASP A 115 5.78 11.31 18.39
CA ASP A 115 4.61 10.73 17.73
C ASP A 115 4.56 11.10 16.24
N LEU A 116 5.25 12.20 15.83
CA LEU A 116 5.42 12.60 14.43
C LEU A 116 6.14 11.53 13.61
N THR A 117 7.19 10.92 14.17
CA THR A 117 7.94 9.84 13.50
C THR A 117 7.01 8.66 13.16
N VAL A 118 6.22 8.23 14.13
CA VAL A 118 5.26 7.13 13.96
C VAL A 118 4.18 7.48 12.92
N SER A 119 3.68 8.70 12.97
CA SER A 119 2.69 9.22 12.03
C SER A 119 3.23 9.24 10.60
N LEU A 120 4.47 9.63 10.40
CA LEU A 120 5.16 9.60 9.11
C LEU A 120 5.40 8.17 8.62
N ILE A 121 5.70 7.22 9.50
CA ILE A 121 5.83 5.80 9.13
C ILE A 121 4.50 5.28 8.60
N TYR A 122 3.37 5.50 9.29
CA TYR A 122 2.05 5.10 8.80
C TYR A 122 1.72 5.77 7.46
N ALA A 123 1.91 7.07 7.36
CA ALA A 123 1.65 7.82 6.14
C ALA A 123 2.50 7.32 4.96
N SER A 124 3.76 6.95 5.21
CA SER A 124 4.65 6.36 4.19
C SER A 124 4.14 5.01 3.69
N ILE A 125 3.66 4.15 4.58
CA ILE A 125 3.06 2.87 4.22
C ILE A 125 1.83 3.10 3.34
N PHE A 126 0.92 4.00 3.71
CA PHE A 126 -0.26 4.29 2.90
C PHE A 126 0.06 4.99 1.57
N SER A 127 1.07 5.85 1.55
CA SER A 127 1.58 6.45 0.31
C SER A 127 2.05 5.39 -0.70
N PHE A 128 2.70 4.34 -0.23
CA PHE A 128 3.08 3.22 -1.08
C PHE A 128 1.86 2.44 -1.57
N TYR A 129 0.93 2.09 -0.69
CA TYR A 129 -0.31 1.42 -1.09
C TYR A 129 -1.10 2.24 -2.09
N ALA A 130 -1.14 3.56 -1.94
CA ALA A 130 -1.78 4.45 -2.91
C ALA A 130 -1.12 4.38 -4.29
N LYS A 131 0.22 4.37 -4.33
CA LYS A 131 0.94 4.18 -5.60
C LYS A 131 0.67 2.80 -6.22
N ALA A 132 0.56 1.78 -5.38
CA ALA A 132 0.31 0.41 -5.79
C ALA A 132 -1.15 0.16 -6.23
N ASN A 133 -2.07 1.04 -5.87
CA ASN A 133 -3.50 0.83 -6.12
C ASN A 133 -3.84 0.98 -7.61
N ILE A 134 -4.63 0.06 -8.11
CA ILE A 134 -5.14 0.00 -9.49
C ILE A 134 -5.95 1.25 -9.85
N ARG A 135 -6.64 1.88 -8.88
CA ARG A 135 -7.40 3.13 -9.09
C ARG A 135 -6.54 4.28 -9.59
N ASN A 136 -5.23 4.24 -9.34
CA ASN A 136 -4.28 5.25 -9.80
C ASN A 136 -3.70 4.98 -11.19
N LEU A 137 -4.07 3.89 -11.84
CA LEU A 137 -3.70 3.63 -13.23
C LEU A 137 -4.37 4.65 -14.15
N PRO A 138 -3.69 5.11 -15.23
CA PRO A 138 -4.32 5.88 -16.31
C PRO A 138 -5.57 5.16 -16.84
N ASN A 139 -6.58 5.94 -17.22
CA ASN A 139 -7.90 5.42 -17.57
C ASN A 139 -7.90 4.22 -18.54
N PRO A 140 -7.13 4.21 -19.67
CA PRO A 140 -7.13 3.06 -20.57
C PRO A 140 -6.61 1.78 -19.88
N TYR A 141 -5.53 1.87 -19.12
CA TYR A 141 -4.95 0.71 -18.42
C TYR A 141 -5.85 0.18 -17.32
N ARG A 142 -6.54 1.06 -16.60
CA ARG A 142 -7.51 0.69 -15.58
C ARG A 142 -8.70 -0.05 -16.17
N LYS A 143 -9.25 0.42 -17.30
CA LYS A 143 -10.37 -0.26 -17.99
C LYS A 143 -9.96 -1.66 -18.46
N ILE A 144 -8.79 -1.79 -19.08
CA ILE A 144 -8.27 -3.08 -19.57
C ILE A 144 -8.05 -4.03 -18.39
N TYR A 145 -7.46 -3.56 -17.30
CA TYR A 145 -7.26 -4.37 -16.09
C TYR A 145 -8.59 -4.91 -15.57
N PHE A 146 -9.60 -4.06 -15.38
CA PHE A 146 -10.92 -4.51 -14.91
C PHE A 146 -11.61 -5.47 -15.88
N SER A 147 -11.47 -5.25 -17.19
CA SER A 147 -12.00 -6.16 -18.20
C SER A 147 -11.36 -7.54 -18.08
N LEU A 148 -10.04 -7.63 -17.94
CA LEU A 148 -9.34 -8.90 -17.77
C LEU A 148 -9.73 -9.60 -16.47
N SER A 149 -9.80 -8.87 -15.36
CA SER A 149 -10.22 -9.44 -14.06
C SER A 149 -11.65 -10.00 -14.13
N ILE A 150 -12.58 -9.29 -14.76
CA ILE A 150 -13.94 -9.79 -14.96
C ILE A 150 -13.93 -11.03 -15.85
N SER A 151 -13.18 -11.02 -16.94
CA SER A 151 -13.05 -12.19 -17.83
C SER A 151 -12.50 -13.41 -17.11
N LEU A 152 -11.53 -13.24 -16.22
CA LEU A 152 -10.99 -14.32 -15.40
C LEU A 152 -12.06 -14.90 -14.45
N TYR A 153 -12.84 -14.04 -13.79
CA TYR A 153 -13.94 -14.51 -12.92
C TYR A 153 -14.99 -15.28 -13.69
N ILE A 154 -15.43 -14.77 -14.85
CA ILE A 154 -16.42 -15.45 -15.71
C ILE A 154 -15.85 -16.81 -16.15
N TYR A 155 -14.59 -16.85 -16.57
CA TYR A 155 -13.91 -18.08 -16.98
C TYR A 155 -13.92 -19.13 -15.87
N ILE A 156 -13.55 -18.76 -14.65
CA ILE A 156 -13.55 -19.67 -13.49
C ILE A 156 -14.97 -20.19 -13.20
N ILE A 157 -15.98 -19.31 -13.23
CA ILE A 157 -17.38 -19.70 -12.99
C ILE A 157 -17.86 -20.68 -14.04
N ILE A 158 -17.59 -20.43 -15.32
CA ILE A 158 -18.01 -21.32 -16.42
C ILE A 158 -17.38 -22.71 -16.23
N ILE A 159 -16.11 -22.77 -15.89
CA ILE A 159 -15.43 -24.05 -15.66
C ILE A 159 -16.04 -24.80 -14.47
N GLN A 160 -16.33 -24.11 -13.36
CA GLN A 160 -16.99 -24.71 -12.22
C GLN A 160 -18.36 -25.29 -12.58
N ILE A 161 -19.16 -24.57 -13.39
CA ILE A 161 -20.46 -25.05 -13.85
C ILE A 161 -20.28 -26.29 -14.73
N ILE A 162 -19.35 -26.29 -15.67
CA ILE A 162 -19.08 -27.41 -16.57
C ILE A 162 -18.69 -28.69 -15.77
N ILE A 163 -17.82 -28.52 -14.75
CA ILE A 163 -17.41 -29.62 -13.87
C ILE A 163 -18.58 -30.14 -13.05
N LEU A 164 -19.39 -29.24 -12.46
CA LEU A 164 -20.56 -29.62 -11.64
C LEU A 164 -21.64 -30.33 -12.44
N MET A 165 -21.81 -29.95 -13.71
CA MET A 165 -22.82 -30.59 -14.59
C MET A 165 -22.36 -31.93 -15.17
N GLY A 166 -21.14 -32.37 -14.88
CA GLY A 166 -20.62 -33.68 -15.32
C GLY A 166 -20.42 -33.79 -16.84
N TYR A 167 -20.40 -32.67 -17.57
CA TYR A 167 -20.27 -32.68 -19.03
C TYR A 167 -18.88 -33.11 -19.53
N PHE A 168 -17.87 -33.10 -18.67
CA PHE A 168 -16.54 -33.59 -19.02
C PHE A 168 -16.02 -34.57 -17.99
N PRO A 169 -15.53 -35.74 -18.41
CA PRO A 169 -14.67 -36.52 -17.56
C PRO A 169 -13.45 -35.63 -17.19
N ILE A 170 -13.14 -35.56 -15.90
CA ILE A 170 -12.02 -34.78 -15.40
C ILE A 170 -10.75 -35.43 -15.98
N ASN A 171 -10.30 -34.94 -17.12
CA ASN A 171 -9.05 -35.34 -17.74
C ASN A 171 -7.94 -34.39 -17.27
N ILE A 172 -6.77 -34.93 -16.95
CA ILE A 172 -5.58 -34.18 -16.53
C ILE A 172 -5.23 -33.08 -17.55
N ASP A 173 -5.36 -33.38 -18.84
CA ASP A 173 -5.09 -32.41 -19.93
C ASP A 173 -6.01 -31.18 -19.86
N LEU A 174 -7.30 -31.38 -19.53
CA LEU A 174 -8.25 -30.29 -19.37
C LEU A 174 -7.86 -29.39 -18.18
N ILE A 175 -7.46 -30.00 -17.06
CA ILE A 175 -7.02 -29.26 -15.88
C ILE A 175 -5.78 -28.43 -16.21
N ILE A 176 -4.82 -28.98 -16.94
CA ILE A 176 -3.61 -28.28 -17.36
C ILE A 176 -3.97 -27.08 -18.24
N VAL A 177 -4.84 -27.23 -19.23
CA VAL A 177 -5.29 -26.14 -20.10
C VAL A 177 -5.95 -25.03 -19.29
N VAL A 178 -6.82 -25.36 -18.35
CA VAL A 178 -7.50 -24.40 -17.48
C VAL A 178 -6.49 -23.58 -16.66
N ILE A 179 -5.52 -24.26 -16.07
CA ILE A 179 -4.46 -23.63 -15.27
C ILE A 179 -3.61 -22.69 -16.15
N VAL A 180 -3.20 -23.15 -17.34
CA VAL A 180 -2.37 -22.36 -18.26
C VAL A 180 -3.09 -21.07 -18.69
N VAL A 181 -4.37 -21.16 -19.04
CA VAL A 181 -5.19 -19.99 -19.42
C VAL A 181 -5.33 -19.02 -18.25
N ALA A 182 -5.61 -19.52 -17.04
CA ALA A 182 -5.70 -18.67 -15.85
C ALA A 182 -4.37 -17.94 -15.56
N ILE A 183 -3.23 -18.63 -15.66
CA ILE A 183 -1.90 -18.04 -15.49
C ILE A 183 -1.64 -16.98 -16.56
N ALA A 184 -1.98 -17.23 -17.82
CA ALA A 184 -1.79 -16.27 -18.92
C ALA A 184 -2.58 -14.97 -18.68
N ILE A 185 -3.82 -15.06 -18.18
CA ILE A 185 -4.63 -13.88 -17.85
C ILE A 185 -4.00 -13.12 -16.66
N MET A 186 -3.58 -13.81 -15.60
CA MET A 186 -2.91 -13.19 -14.45
C MET A 186 -1.61 -12.47 -14.84
N LEU A 187 -0.80 -13.07 -15.71
CA LEU A 187 0.41 -12.44 -16.22
C LEU A 187 0.10 -11.19 -17.04
N SER A 188 -0.95 -11.22 -17.86
CA SER A 188 -1.42 -10.06 -18.63
C SER A 188 -1.86 -8.90 -17.71
N GLU A 189 -2.53 -9.18 -16.60
CA GLU A 189 -2.88 -8.17 -15.59
C GLU A 189 -1.63 -7.50 -14.99
N ILE A 190 -0.61 -8.30 -14.66
CA ILE A 190 0.66 -7.80 -14.12
C ILE A 190 1.36 -6.88 -15.12
N VAL A 191 1.42 -7.28 -16.39
CA VAL A 191 2.03 -6.48 -17.48
C VAL A 191 1.28 -5.16 -17.65
N ILE A 192 -0.04 -5.17 -17.66
CA ILE A 192 -0.86 -3.95 -17.80
C ILE A 192 -0.66 -3.00 -16.62
N MET A 193 -0.60 -3.53 -15.41
CA MET A 193 -0.27 -2.72 -14.24
C MET A 193 1.12 -2.08 -14.35
N TYR A 194 2.11 -2.84 -14.80
CA TYR A 194 3.48 -2.34 -14.98
C TYR A 194 3.55 -1.23 -16.03
N LEU A 195 2.96 -1.46 -17.21
CA LEU A 195 2.95 -0.49 -18.31
C LEU A 195 2.19 0.78 -17.94
N GLY A 196 1.05 0.64 -17.26
CA GLY A 196 0.27 1.78 -16.80
C GLY A 196 1.02 2.65 -15.79
N ARG A 197 1.80 2.05 -14.89
CA ARG A 197 2.65 2.77 -13.93
C ARG A 197 3.79 3.50 -14.62
N ARG A 198 4.50 2.81 -15.52
CA ARG A 198 5.62 3.40 -16.29
C ARG A 198 5.17 4.61 -17.11
N LYS A 199 3.98 4.54 -17.74
CA LYS A 199 3.43 5.66 -18.49
C LYS A 199 3.10 6.85 -17.59
N LYS A 200 2.58 6.62 -16.39
CA LYS A 200 2.28 7.69 -15.43
C LYS A 200 3.54 8.42 -14.95
N GLU A 201 4.67 7.74 -14.84
CA GLU A 201 5.95 8.32 -14.42
C GLU A 201 6.58 9.21 -15.50
N LYS A 202 6.33 8.91 -16.79
CA LYS A 202 6.85 9.73 -17.91
C LYS A 202 6.12 11.08 -18.11
N TYR A 203 4.92 11.24 -17.55
CA TYR A 203 4.10 12.46 -17.69
C TYR A 203 4.04 13.28 -16.41
N LYS A 204 4.92 13.04 -15.46
CA LYS A 204 5.16 13.83 -14.25
C LYS A 204 6.47 14.61 -14.34
#